data_300c7ccc2f97ca173567d1415b1a067b
#
_entry.id   300c7ccc2f97ca173567d1415b1a067b
#
_cell.length_a   1.000
_cell.length_b   1.000
_cell.length_c   1.000
_cell.angle_alpha   90.00
_cell.angle_beta   90.00
_cell.angle_gamma   90.00
#
_symmetry.space_group_name_H-M   'P 1'
#
loop_
_entity.id
_entity.type
_entity.pdbx_description
1 polymer ?
#
loop_
_entity_poly.entity_id
_entity_poly.type
_entity_poly.pdbx_seq_one_letter_code
_entity_poly.pdbx_strand_id
1 'polypeptide(L)' 'MLEANLQYADLENANLEDAQFSEDVLLNQTNLKGANLKGATGLSSSQIDLAITDKQTQLPDYLEEEMDDDFLLQM' A
#
# COMPACT_ATOMS: atom_id res chain seq x y z
N MET A 1 11.93 -2.78 4.64
CA MET A 1 11.96 -3.16 3.21
C MET A 1 12.42 -2.00 2.36
N LEU A 2 13.69 -1.72 2.42
CA LEU A 2 14.27 -0.64 1.61
C LEU A 2 14.78 -1.24 0.30
N GLU A 3 14.51 -0.57 -0.80
CA GLU A 3 14.99 -0.96 -2.13
C GLU A 3 14.62 -2.38 -2.53
N ALA A 4 13.55 -2.91 -1.97
CA ALA A 4 13.13 -4.26 -2.31
C ALA A 4 12.39 -4.28 -3.64
N ASN A 5 12.51 -5.38 -4.36
CA ASN A 5 11.72 -5.61 -5.57
C ASN A 5 10.63 -6.62 -5.22
N LEU A 6 9.43 -6.12 -5.08
CA LEU A 6 8.27 -6.96 -4.74
C LEU A 6 7.31 -7.11 -5.93
N GLN A 7 7.78 -6.78 -7.13
CA GLN A 7 6.95 -6.92 -8.32
C GLN A 7 6.45 -8.35 -8.45
N TYR A 8 5.14 -8.47 -8.69
CA TYR A 8 4.45 -9.76 -8.87
C TYR A 8 4.45 -10.64 -7.64
N ALA A 9 4.91 -10.15 -6.48
CA ALA A 9 4.90 -10.94 -5.26
C ALA A 9 3.46 -11.14 -4.77
N ASP A 10 3.25 -12.24 -4.08
CA ASP A 10 1.95 -12.55 -3.49
C ASP A 10 2.05 -12.27 -1.99
N LEU A 11 1.49 -11.13 -1.59
CA LEU A 11 1.43 -10.71 -0.19
C LEU A 11 0.00 -10.62 0.30
N GLU A 12 -0.89 -11.38 -0.32
CA GLU A 12 -2.28 -11.40 0.08
C GLU A 12 -2.41 -11.76 1.55
N ASN A 13 -3.18 -10.95 2.29
CA ASN A 13 -3.41 -11.13 3.72
C ASN A 13 -2.14 -11.06 4.58
N ALA A 14 -1.04 -10.57 4.05
CA ALA A 14 0.21 -10.48 4.81
C ALA A 14 0.10 -9.42 5.89
N ASN A 15 0.80 -9.64 6.99
CA ASN A 15 0.89 -8.65 8.04
C ASN A 15 2.16 -7.84 7.84
N LEU A 16 1.99 -6.62 7.33
CA LEU A 16 3.08 -5.69 7.08
C LEU A 16 2.97 -4.47 7.99
N GLU A 17 2.32 -4.65 9.13
CA GLU A 17 2.12 -3.59 10.10
C GLU A 17 3.48 -3.03 10.55
N ASP A 18 3.59 -1.71 10.55
CA ASP A 18 4.80 -0.99 10.95
C ASP A 18 6.03 -1.30 10.09
N ALA A 19 5.85 -1.92 8.93
CA ALA A 19 6.98 -2.18 8.03
C ALA A 19 7.56 -0.88 7.49
N GLN A 20 8.85 -0.88 7.23
CA GLN A 20 9.53 0.29 6.68
C GLN A 20 9.80 0.07 5.20
N PHE A 21 9.26 0.97 4.40
CA PHE A 21 9.46 0.96 2.94
C PHE A 21 10.23 2.21 2.54
N SER A 22 10.50 2.32 1.25
CA SER A 22 11.07 3.54 0.70
C SER A 22 10.52 3.73 -0.70
N GLU A 23 10.81 4.90 -1.30
CA GLU A 23 10.35 5.18 -2.65
C GLU A 23 10.95 4.23 -3.68
N ASP A 24 12.05 3.57 -3.34
CA ASP A 24 12.73 2.65 -4.24
C ASP A 24 12.13 1.25 -4.25
N VAL A 25 11.18 0.97 -3.36
CA VAL A 25 10.53 -0.33 -3.34
C VAL A 25 9.59 -0.44 -4.53
N LEU A 26 9.73 -1.52 -5.30
CA LEU A 26 8.92 -1.75 -6.48
C LEU A 26 7.72 -2.62 -6.14
N LEU A 27 6.52 -2.10 -6.37
CA LEU A 27 5.27 -2.78 -6.03
C LEU A 27 4.40 -3.06 -7.25
N ASN A 28 4.97 -3.00 -8.44
CA ASN A 28 4.18 -3.24 -9.67
C ASN A 28 3.56 -4.64 -9.63
N GLN A 29 2.25 -4.72 -9.73
CA GLN A 29 1.51 -5.98 -9.75
C GLN A 29 1.68 -6.83 -8.48
N THR A 30 2.16 -6.24 -7.40
CA THR A 30 2.23 -6.93 -6.12
C THR A 30 0.81 -7.14 -5.60
N ASN A 31 0.47 -8.37 -5.22
CA ASN A 31 -0.84 -8.67 -4.68
C ASN A 31 -0.87 -8.32 -3.19
N LEU A 32 -1.56 -7.23 -2.86
CA LEU A 32 -1.68 -6.76 -1.48
C LEU A 32 -3.12 -6.87 -0.96
N LYS A 33 -3.94 -7.66 -1.60
CA LYS A 33 -5.33 -7.81 -1.17
C LYS A 33 -5.38 -8.31 0.28
N GLY A 34 -6.12 -7.59 1.11
CA GLY A 34 -6.26 -7.97 2.51
C GLY A 34 -5.03 -7.76 3.36
N ALA A 35 -3.94 -7.25 2.79
CA ALA A 35 -2.71 -7.04 3.56
C ALA A 35 -2.89 -5.91 4.57
N ASN A 36 -2.22 -6.03 5.71
CA ASN A 36 -2.27 -5.02 6.74
C ASN A 36 -1.00 -4.16 6.67
N LEU A 37 -1.17 -2.92 6.21
CA LEU A 37 -0.07 -1.97 6.08
C LEU A 37 -0.17 -0.84 7.09
N LYS A 38 -0.96 -1.02 8.14
CA LYS A 38 -1.09 0.00 9.17
C LYS A 38 0.25 0.34 9.78
N GLY A 39 0.54 1.64 9.87
CA GLY A 39 1.80 2.10 10.46
C GLY A 39 3.00 1.95 9.56
N ALA A 40 2.85 1.37 8.38
CA ALA A 40 3.97 1.26 7.44
C ALA A 40 4.42 2.65 7.01
N THR A 41 5.72 2.83 6.85
CA THR A 41 6.29 4.14 6.49
C THR A 41 7.02 4.06 5.16
N GLY A 42 7.17 5.22 4.52
CA GLY A 42 7.95 5.33 3.30
C GLY A 42 7.22 5.03 2.01
N LEU A 43 5.94 4.65 2.10
CA LEU A 43 5.15 4.37 0.90
C LEU A 43 4.56 5.65 0.33
N SER A 44 4.36 5.67 -0.99
CA SER A 44 3.65 6.74 -1.64
C SER A 44 2.40 6.19 -2.31
N SER A 45 1.46 7.09 -2.63
CA SER A 45 0.24 6.65 -3.31
C SER A 45 0.54 6.06 -4.68
N SER A 46 1.58 6.55 -5.35
CA SER A 46 1.98 6.01 -6.65
C SER A 46 2.35 4.53 -6.56
N GLN A 47 3.08 4.16 -5.50
CA GLN A 47 3.47 2.76 -5.31
C GLN A 47 2.23 1.90 -5.09
N ILE A 48 1.31 2.37 -4.27
CA ILE A 48 0.09 1.63 -3.99
C ILE A 48 -0.78 1.48 -5.25
N ASP A 49 -0.81 2.52 -6.08
CA ASP A 49 -1.58 2.47 -7.33
C ASP A 49 -1.07 1.38 -8.27
N LEU A 50 0.21 1.07 -8.21
CA LEU A 50 0.80 0.04 -9.06
C LEU A 50 0.55 -1.37 -8.52
N ALA A 51 0.22 -1.47 -7.26
CA ALA A 51 -0.05 -2.77 -6.62
C ALA A 51 -1.52 -3.13 -6.78
N ILE A 52 -1.85 -4.38 -6.47
CA ILE A 52 -3.22 -4.86 -6.51
C ILE A 52 -3.76 -4.83 -5.08
N THR A 53 -4.78 -4.01 -4.86
CA THR A 53 -5.38 -3.86 -3.53
C THR A 53 -6.89 -4.07 -3.62
N ASP A 54 -7.52 -4.25 -2.45
CA ASP A 54 -8.97 -4.36 -2.40
C ASP A 54 -9.48 -3.64 -1.15
N LYS A 55 -10.77 -3.81 -0.86
CA LYS A 55 -11.40 -3.11 0.27
C LYS A 55 -10.84 -3.54 1.61
N GLN A 56 -10.25 -4.71 1.69
CA GLN A 56 -9.71 -5.24 2.93
C GLN A 56 -8.26 -4.89 3.14
N THR A 57 -7.60 -4.33 2.14
CA THR A 57 -6.24 -3.84 2.29
C THR A 57 -6.26 -2.65 3.24
N GLN A 58 -5.48 -2.74 4.32
CA GLN A 58 -5.40 -1.65 5.29
C GLN A 58 -4.18 -0.81 5.00
N LEU A 59 -4.41 0.44 4.63
CA LEU A 59 -3.34 1.37 4.26
C LEU A 59 -2.93 2.21 5.47
N PRO A 60 -1.69 2.74 5.46
CA PRO A 60 -1.29 3.72 6.48
C PRO A 60 -2.21 4.94 6.44
N ASP A 61 -2.35 5.59 7.59
CA ASP A 61 -3.28 6.72 7.72
C ASP A 61 -3.02 7.82 6.70
N TYR A 62 -1.77 8.11 6.40
CA TYR A 62 -1.45 9.19 5.48
C TYR A 62 -1.89 8.89 4.05
N LEU A 63 -2.06 7.62 3.71
CA LEU A 63 -2.57 7.24 2.39
C LEU A 63 -4.10 7.16 2.40
N GLU A 64 -4.67 6.77 3.51
CA GLU A 64 -6.13 6.73 3.64
C GLU A 64 -6.73 8.13 3.52
N GLU A 65 -6.05 9.14 4.04
CA GLU A 65 -6.52 10.51 3.95
C GLU A 65 -6.69 10.96 2.51
N GLU A 66 -5.77 10.57 1.65
CA GLU A 66 -5.87 10.92 0.24
C GLU A 66 -7.10 10.29 -0.40
N MET A 67 -7.41 9.08 -0.02
CA MET A 67 -8.58 8.39 -0.55
C MET A 67 -9.86 9.03 -0.05
N ASP A 68 -9.88 9.47 1.19
CA ASP A 68 -11.04 10.16 1.75
C ASP A 68 -11.33 11.45 1.01
N ASP A 69 -10.30 12.16 0.62
CA ASP A 69 -10.47 13.39 -0.15
C ASP A 69 -11.19 13.12 -1.46
N ASP A 70 -10.80 12.06 -2.14
CA ASP A 70 -11.48 11.66 -3.36
C ASP A 70 -12.95 11.38 -3.11
N PHE A 71 -13.21 10.69 -2.04
CA PHE A 71 -14.57 10.34 -1.67
C PHE A 71 -15.40 11.61 -1.47
N LEU A 72 -14.86 12.58 -0.76
CA LEU A 72 -15.56 13.80 -0.48
C LEU A 72 -15.86 14.60 -1.74
N LEU A 73 -14.95 14.57 -2.70
CA LEU A 73 -15.15 15.31 -3.93
C LEU A 73 -16.28 14.74 -4.78
N GLN A 74 -16.64 13.51 -4.54
CA GLN A 74 -17.70 12.86 -5.30
C GLN A 74 -19.09 13.15 -4.75
N MET A 75 -19.13 13.76 -3.61
CA MET A 75 -20.39 14.07 -2.98
C MET A 75 -20.92 15.43 -3.43
#